data_a42c5e6674db27c421793fa615944e7e
#
_entry.id   a42c5e6674db27c421793fa615944e7e
#
_cell.length_a   1.000
_cell.length_b   1.000
_cell.length_c   1.000
_cell.angle_alpha   90.00
_cell.angle_beta   90.00
_cell.angle_gamma   90.00
#
_symmetry.space_group_name_H-M   'P 1'
#
loop_
_entity.id
_entity.type
_entity.pdbx_description
1 polymer ?
#
loop_
_entity_poly.entity_id
_entity_poly.type
_entity_poly.pdbx_seq_one_letter_code
_entity_poly.pdbx_strand_id
1 'polypeptide(L)'
;MSERRLIVHAGFHKSGTTALQEAFDAQSEELRERGVVYPNIGRKAHHRIAWALTQKPWGWNKKGGEVTSVKHWKELARQINSSDAETILISSEFFSELDSDAIKTIKSAIKKRKVEVVFTVRPLVKLLGSSYQQYLKYGIKADYTTWLHSVLDKPGESKINPTFWQRHFHGQVVGRWVNVLGAENVTVIIVDESKPEFLFDSINQYLQLPKGFLKAQETGSNRSLTMEEIALLIELNKRFPKEREWNEYEVFIRDGYIRRLTDHVKPSADSGRLTTPQWAIDKGNEIGAQNKRELVATGAKIIGDIDSLDTAKVPEGEPKYPDKISIPVIAEAMIGFDKTLVKRFPLGWVQEN
;
A
#
# COMPACT_ATOMS: atom_id res chain seq x y z
N MET A 1 35.07 -3.37 11.09
CA MET A 1 33.90 -4.17 10.67
C MET A 1 32.73 -3.21 10.53
N SER A 2 32.02 -3.24 9.41
CA SER A 2 30.80 -2.43 9.25
C SER A 2 29.77 -2.81 10.32
N GLU A 3 29.04 -1.84 10.85
CA GLU A 3 28.00 -2.11 11.83
C GLU A 3 26.84 -2.87 11.16
N ARG A 4 26.50 -4.05 11.70
CA ARG A 4 25.39 -4.85 11.15
C ARG A 4 24.07 -4.12 11.31
N ARG A 5 23.22 -4.15 10.28
CA ARG A 5 21.95 -3.40 10.23
C ARG A 5 20.73 -4.30 10.06
N LEU A 6 19.63 -3.93 10.72
CA LEU A 6 18.29 -4.31 10.32
C LEU A 6 17.61 -3.08 9.71
N ILE A 7 17.24 -3.15 8.45
CA ILE A 7 16.50 -2.11 7.76
C ILE A 7 15.04 -2.52 7.67
N VAL A 8 14.17 -1.67 8.21
CA VAL A 8 12.71 -1.80 8.09
C VAL A 8 12.24 -0.85 7.00
N HIS A 9 11.91 -1.36 5.81
CA HIS A 9 11.21 -0.57 4.81
C HIS A 9 9.72 -0.51 5.21
N ALA A 10 9.35 0.61 5.80
CA ALA A 10 8.01 0.87 6.33
C ALA A 10 7.20 1.77 5.40
N GLY A 11 7.50 1.76 4.09
CA GLY A 11 6.88 2.66 3.10
C GLY A 11 5.42 2.92 3.38
N PHE A 12 4.95 4.11 3.03
CA PHE A 12 3.51 4.38 3.15
C PHE A 12 2.71 3.63 2.08
N HIS A 13 1.44 3.41 2.35
CA HIS A 13 0.54 2.84 1.35
C HIS A 13 0.54 3.68 0.07
N LYS A 14 0.57 3.03 -1.09
CA LYS A 14 0.57 3.68 -2.42
C LYS A 14 1.80 4.53 -2.76
N SER A 15 2.94 4.28 -2.13
CA SER A 15 4.21 4.98 -2.38
C SER A 15 5.27 4.12 -3.10
N GLY A 16 4.84 3.13 -3.90
CA GLY A 16 5.75 2.28 -4.66
C GLY A 16 6.22 1.01 -3.92
N THR A 17 5.68 0.73 -2.73
CA THR A 17 6.07 -0.42 -1.90
C THR A 17 5.98 -1.76 -2.62
N THR A 18 4.92 -2.00 -3.38
CA THR A 18 4.73 -3.26 -4.12
C THR A 18 5.86 -3.49 -5.13
N ALA A 19 6.22 -2.45 -5.91
CA ALA A 19 7.29 -2.56 -6.91
C ALA A 19 8.65 -2.86 -6.25
N LEU A 20 8.95 -2.22 -5.10
CA LEU A 20 10.15 -2.51 -4.33
C LEU A 20 10.14 -3.93 -3.75
N GLN A 21 9.02 -4.38 -3.18
CA GLN A 21 8.88 -5.73 -2.63
C GLN A 21 9.04 -6.81 -3.69
N GLU A 22 8.52 -6.58 -4.89
CA GLU A 22 8.72 -7.46 -6.04
C GLU A 22 10.17 -7.51 -6.48
N ALA A 23 10.88 -6.37 -6.51
CA ALA A 23 12.30 -6.33 -6.84
C ALA A 23 13.16 -7.01 -5.75
N PHE A 24 12.87 -6.78 -4.45
CA PHE A 24 13.58 -7.42 -3.35
C PHE A 24 13.43 -8.95 -3.37
N ASP A 25 12.23 -9.44 -3.67
CA ASP A 25 11.95 -10.88 -3.76
C ASP A 25 12.61 -11.50 -5.00
N ALA A 26 12.42 -10.87 -6.16
CA ALA A 26 12.96 -11.37 -7.43
C ALA A 26 14.50 -11.39 -7.47
N GLN A 27 15.15 -10.43 -6.81
CA GLN A 27 16.61 -10.29 -6.79
C GLN A 27 17.21 -10.69 -5.42
N SER A 28 16.52 -11.55 -4.66
CA SER A 28 16.93 -11.90 -3.28
C SER A 28 18.27 -12.63 -3.21
N GLU A 29 18.62 -13.45 -4.19
CA GLU A 29 19.91 -14.14 -4.24
C GLU A 29 21.05 -13.17 -4.59
N GLU A 30 20.87 -12.30 -5.58
CA GLU A 30 21.85 -11.28 -5.95
C GLU A 30 22.06 -10.26 -4.80
N LEU A 31 21.00 -9.92 -4.05
CA LEU A 31 21.10 -9.12 -2.83
C LEU A 31 21.95 -9.81 -1.78
N ARG A 32 21.76 -11.13 -1.59
CA ARG A 32 22.53 -11.93 -0.63
C ARG A 32 24.02 -11.95 -0.96
N GLU A 33 24.39 -12.09 -2.24
CA GLU A 33 25.76 -12.02 -2.71
C GLU A 33 26.45 -10.69 -2.37
N ARG A 34 25.63 -9.63 -2.15
CA ARG A 34 26.09 -8.30 -1.74
C ARG A 34 25.91 -8.00 -0.27
N GLY A 35 25.71 -9.02 0.55
CA GLY A 35 25.57 -8.91 2.00
C GLY A 35 24.21 -8.40 2.49
N VAL A 36 23.21 -8.27 1.60
CA VAL A 36 21.85 -7.86 1.95
C VAL A 36 20.91 -9.06 1.89
N VAL A 37 20.37 -9.48 3.00
CA VAL A 37 19.41 -10.60 3.07
C VAL A 37 17.98 -10.06 3.17
N TYR A 38 17.14 -10.46 2.23
CA TYR A 38 15.70 -10.28 2.26
C TYR A 38 15.06 -11.61 2.71
N PRO A 39 14.60 -11.74 3.98
CA PRO A 39 14.13 -13.02 4.50
C PRO A 39 12.91 -13.54 3.77
N ASN A 40 12.94 -14.76 3.28
CA ASN A 40 11.77 -15.41 2.70
C ASN A 40 10.87 -15.94 3.81
N ILE A 41 9.64 -15.41 3.87
CA ILE A 41 8.58 -15.85 4.80
C ILE A 41 7.39 -16.52 4.06
N GLY A 42 7.62 -17.00 2.84
CA GLY A 42 6.61 -17.57 1.95
C GLY A 42 5.74 -16.54 1.24
N ARG A 43 6.10 -15.26 1.29
CA ARG A 43 5.44 -14.14 0.59
C ARG A 43 6.46 -13.07 0.26
N LYS A 44 6.21 -12.30 -0.83
CA LYS A 44 7.08 -11.19 -1.27
C LYS A 44 7.20 -10.05 -0.25
N ALA A 45 6.21 -9.88 0.62
CA ALA A 45 6.18 -8.80 1.61
C ALA A 45 5.97 -9.33 3.03
N HIS A 46 6.52 -8.61 4.02
CA HIS A 46 6.49 -9.00 5.43
C HIS A 46 5.22 -8.51 6.16
N HIS A 47 4.06 -8.47 5.48
CA HIS A 47 2.80 -8.00 6.07
C HIS A 47 2.42 -8.77 7.33
N ARG A 48 2.57 -10.11 7.30
CA ARG A 48 2.27 -10.97 8.47
C ARG A 48 3.10 -10.58 9.69
N ILE A 49 4.35 -10.13 9.49
CA ILE A 49 5.22 -9.69 10.58
C ILE A 49 4.72 -8.37 11.16
N ALA A 50 4.38 -7.40 10.31
CA ALA A 50 3.79 -6.13 10.76
C ALA A 50 2.48 -6.36 11.53
N TRP A 51 1.58 -7.20 11.02
CA TRP A 51 0.32 -7.55 11.71
C TRP A 51 0.56 -8.29 13.04
N ALA A 52 1.58 -9.16 13.12
CA ALA A 52 1.95 -9.82 14.37
C ALA A 52 2.45 -8.83 15.43
N LEU A 53 3.04 -7.70 15.02
CA LEU A 53 3.50 -6.66 15.93
C LEU A 53 2.37 -5.75 16.41
N THR A 54 1.35 -5.47 15.58
CA THR A 54 0.22 -4.62 15.96
C THR A 54 -0.68 -5.26 17.01
N GLN A 55 -0.72 -6.60 17.11
CA GLN A 55 -1.63 -7.37 17.99
C GLN A 55 -3.10 -6.93 17.87
N LYS A 56 -3.48 -6.43 16.71
CA LYS A 56 -4.84 -6.01 16.37
C LYS A 56 -5.32 -6.79 15.13
N PRO A 57 -6.62 -7.05 14.98
CA PRO A 57 -7.15 -7.56 13.72
C PRO A 57 -6.76 -6.61 12.60
N TRP A 58 -6.22 -7.17 11.52
CA TRP A 58 -5.97 -6.35 10.34
C TRP A 58 -7.29 -6.03 9.62
N GLY A 59 -7.36 -4.89 8.95
CA GLY A 59 -8.55 -4.46 8.24
C GLY A 59 -9.42 -3.47 9.02
N TRP A 60 -10.64 -3.26 8.55
CA TRP A 60 -11.59 -2.28 9.07
C TRP A 60 -13.03 -2.74 8.88
N ASN A 61 -13.97 -2.22 9.70
CA ASN A 61 -15.40 -2.53 9.64
C ASN A 61 -15.71 -4.05 9.66
N LYS A 62 -15.06 -4.82 10.53
CA LYS A 62 -15.20 -6.28 10.62
C LYS A 62 -14.85 -7.04 9.32
N LYS A 63 -14.19 -6.39 8.38
CA LYS A 63 -13.71 -6.96 7.12
C LYS A 63 -12.25 -7.40 7.19
N GLY A 64 -11.72 -7.51 8.39
CA GLY A 64 -10.35 -7.91 8.63
C GLY A 64 -10.25 -9.36 9.07
N GLY A 65 -9.02 -9.86 9.04
CA GLY A 65 -8.67 -11.17 9.54
C GLY A 65 -8.57 -11.22 11.06
N GLU A 66 -8.23 -12.38 11.56
CA GLU A 66 -7.93 -12.61 12.97
C GLU A 66 -6.64 -11.88 13.41
N VAL A 67 -6.45 -11.75 14.72
CA VAL A 67 -5.19 -11.25 15.28
C VAL A 67 -4.05 -12.18 14.89
N THR A 68 -3.07 -11.66 14.20
CA THR A 68 -1.91 -12.46 13.77
C THR A 68 -1.03 -12.82 14.95
N SER A 69 -0.67 -14.10 15.05
CA SER A 69 0.14 -14.61 16.16
C SER A 69 1.51 -13.92 16.24
N VAL A 70 1.87 -13.44 17.42
CA VAL A 70 3.21 -12.87 17.71
C VAL A 70 4.35 -13.86 17.50
N LYS A 71 4.07 -15.15 17.39
CA LYS A 71 5.07 -16.18 17.07
C LYS A 71 5.81 -15.89 15.77
N HIS A 72 5.13 -15.34 14.76
CA HIS A 72 5.76 -14.98 13.48
C HIS A 72 6.87 -13.93 13.66
N TRP A 73 6.63 -12.89 14.47
CA TRP A 73 7.67 -11.92 14.79
C TRP A 73 8.82 -12.56 15.59
N LYS A 74 8.51 -13.34 16.64
CA LYS A 74 9.53 -13.99 17.48
C LYS A 74 10.44 -14.92 16.69
N GLU A 75 9.89 -15.63 15.73
CA GLU A 75 10.65 -16.51 14.84
C GLU A 75 11.58 -15.73 13.91
N LEU A 76 11.05 -14.70 13.23
CA LEU A 76 11.86 -13.83 12.37
C LEU A 76 12.96 -13.11 13.18
N ALA A 77 12.65 -12.57 14.35
CA ALA A 77 13.65 -11.91 15.21
C ALA A 77 14.78 -12.87 15.63
N ARG A 78 14.48 -14.16 15.86
CA ARG A 78 15.49 -15.19 16.13
C ARG A 78 16.38 -15.42 14.91
N GLN A 79 15.79 -15.54 13.72
CA GLN A 79 16.54 -15.69 12.46
C GLN A 79 17.42 -14.47 12.20
N ILE A 80 16.93 -13.25 12.41
CA ILE A 80 17.68 -12.01 12.27
C ILE A 80 18.90 -12.01 13.23
N ASN A 81 18.70 -12.37 14.49
CA ASN A 81 19.77 -12.37 15.50
C ASN A 81 20.83 -13.45 15.27
N SER A 82 20.48 -14.57 14.63
CA SER A 82 21.40 -15.66 14.31
C SER A 82 22.12 -15.49 12.96
N SER A 83 21.66 -14.58 12.11
CA SER A 83 22.23 -14.35 10.78
C SER A 83 23.57 -13.63 10.87
N ASP A 84 24.52 -14.00 10.01
CA ASP A 84 25.80 -13.32 9.86
C ASP A 84 25.81 -12.24 8.75
N ALA A 85 24.74 -12.07 8.01
CA ALA A 85 24.62 -11.06 6.98
C ALA A 85 24.90 -9.65 7.52
N GLU A 86 25.51 -8.78 6.73
CA GLU A 86 25.77 -7.39 7.13
C GLU A 86 24.46 -6.60 7.27
N THR A 87 23.58 -6.74 6.30
CA THR A 87 22.29 -6.06 6.27
C THR A 87 21.16 -7.06 6.13
N ILE A 88 20.12 -6.91 6.95
CA ILE A 88 18.85 -7.61 6.76
C ILE A 88 17.80 -6.56 6.45
N LEU A 89 17.02 -6.79 5.40
CA LEU A 89 15.96 -5.92 4.92
C LEU A 89 14.61 -6.61 5.08
N ILE A 90 13.68 -5.98 5.78
CA ILE A 90 12.27 -6.41 5.83
C ILE A 90 11.37 -5.29 5.29
N SER A 91 10.31 -5.65 4.58
CA SER A 91 9.46 -4.66 3.90
C SER A 91 7.98 -4.94 4.06
N SER A 92 7.26 -3.94 4.54
CA SER A 92 5.80 -3.89 4.54
C SER A 92 5.33 -2.46 4.80
N GLU A 93 4.37 -1.97 4.03
CA GLU A 93 3.72 -0.69 4.32
C GLU A 93 2.95 -0.69 5.65
N PHE A 94 2.58 -1.85 6.17
CA PHE A 94 1.92 -1.98 7.48
C PHE A 94 2.86 -1.70 8.66
N PHE A 95 4.17 -1.65 8.47
CA PHE A 95 5.07 -1.15 9.52
C PHE A 95 4.83 0.34 9.82
N SER A 96 4.31 1.13 8.89
CA SER A 96 3.90 2.52 9.14
C SER A 96 2.74 2.64 10.15
N GLU A 97 1.94 1.59 10.31
CA GLU A 97 0.79 1.57 11.23
C GLU A 97 1.17 1.20 12.67
N LEU A 98 2.45 0.83 12.93
CA LEU A 98 2.90 0.44 14.27
C LEU A 98 2.84 1.61 15.24
N ASP A 99 2.37 1.33 16.45
CA ASP A 99 2.47 2.25 17.57
C ASP A 99 3.88 2.20 18.21
N SER A 100 4.14 3.11 19.14
CA SER A 100 5.46 3.22 19.79
C SER A 100 5.88 1.95 20.52
N ASP A 101 4.95 1.18 21.07
CA ASP A 101 5.28 -0.02 21.83
C ASP A 101 5.64 -1.19 20.90
N ALA A 102 4.97 -1.30 19.76
CA ALA A 102 5.36 -2.24 18.70
C ALA A 102 6.75 -1.91 18.14
N ILE A 103 7.08 -0.60 17.95
CA ILE A 103 8.42 -0.17 17.50
C ILE A 103 9.48 -0.49 18.58
N LYS A 104 9.21 -0.24 19.86
CA LYS A 104 10.08 -0.62 20.98
C LYS A 104 10.30 -2.14 21.02
N THR A 105 9.27 -2.93 20.69
CA THR A 105 9.36 -4.39 20.59
C THR A 105 10.36 -4.81 19.52
N ILE A 106 10.37 -4.15 18.34
CA ILE A 106 11.41 -4.39 17.33
C ILE A 106 12.77 -4.06 17.89
N LYS A 107 12.96 -2.83 18.41
CA LYS A 107 14.26 -2.37 18.93
C LYS A 107 14.83 -3.29 20.00
N SER A 108 13.99 -3.72 20.94
CA SER A 108 14.44 -4.57 22.07
C SER A 108 14.73 -6.01 21.67
N ALA A 109 14.04 -6.55 20.66
CA ALA A 109 14.24 -7.90 20.19
C ALA A 109 15.53 -8.09 19.36
N ILE A 110 16.00 -7.01 18.71
CA ILE A 110 17.18 -7.03 17.84
C ILE A 110 18.41 -6.57 18.64
N LYS A 111 19.30 -7.52 18.95
CA LYS A 111 20.37 -7.28 19.93
C LYS A 111 21.74 -6.96 19.31
N LYS A 112 21.99 -7.40 18.08
CA LYS A 112 23.31 -7.37 17.44
C LYS A 112 23.36 -6.50 16.20
N ARG A 113 22.34 -5.70 15.96
CA ARG A 113 22.20 -4.88 14.76
C ARG A 113 21.64 -3.52 15.11
N LYS A 114 22.09 -2.52 14.42
CA LYS A 114 21.44 -1.22 14.38
C LYS A 114 20.11 -1.38 13.67
N VAL A 115 19.04 -0.86 14.29
CA VAL A 115 17.71 -0.86 13.68
C VAL A 115 17.50 0.48 12.99
N GLU A 116 17.32 0.44 11.69
CA GLU A 116 17.04 1.61 10.86
C GLU A 116 15.69 1.45 10.17
N VAL A 117 15.03 2.56 9.87
CA VAL A 117 13.79 2.54 9.10
C VAL A 117 13.87 3.47 7.90
N VAL A 118 13.36 3.03 6.77
CA VAL A 118 13.20 3.84 5.58
C VAL A 118 11.73 3.90 5.17
N PHE A 119 11.24 5.12 5.00
CA PHE A 119 9.90 5.40 4.50
C PHE A 119 9.97 5.85 3.05
N THR A 120 9.01 5.42 2.25
CA THR A 120 8.73 6.02 0.94
C THR A 120 7.43 6.81 1.07
N VAL A 121 7.45 8.09 0.71
CA VAL A 121 6.34 9.02 0.86
C VAL A 121 5.96 9.59 -0.50
N ARG A 122 4.68 9.70 -0.75
CA ARG A 122 4.12 10.30 -1.96
C ARG A 122 3.18 11.44 -1.56
N PRO A 123 3.12 12.54 -2.33
CA PRO A 123 2.19 13.64 -2.05
C PRO A 123 0.75 13.17 -1.86
N LEU A 124 0.06 13.67 -0.84
CA LEU A 124 -1.29 13.24 -0.49
C LEU A 124 -2.25 13.36 -1.67
N VAL A 125 -2.21 14.47 -2.40
CA VAL A 125 -3.05 14.72 -3.56
C VAL A 125 -2.94 13.60 -4.60
N LYS A 126 -1.73 13.10 -4.85
CA LYS A 126 -1.48 11.99 -5.77
C LYS A 126 -1.99 10.64 -5.27
N LEU A 127 -2.22 10.52 -3.96
CA LEU A 127 -2.73 9.29 -3.34
C LEU A 127 -4.26 9.19 -3.38
N LEU A 128 -4.97 10.31 -3.42
CA LEU A 128 -6.44 10.35 -3.24
C LEU A 128 -7.17 9.40 -4.18
N GLY A 129 -6.98 9.54 -5.48
CA GLY A 129 -7.66 8.69 -6.47
C GLY A 129 -7.31 7.20 -6.35
N SER A 130 -6.03 6.88 -6.11
CA SER A 130 -5.59 5.49 -5.96
C SER A 130 -6.04 4.87 -4.64
N SER A 131 -6.09 5.65 -3.57
CA SER A 131 -6.62 5.22 -2.27
C SER A 131 -8.12 4.97 -2.35
N TYR A 132 -8.89 5.90 -2.92
CA TYR A 132 -10.31 5.70 -3.14
C TYR A 132 -10.60 4.40 -3.89
N GLN A 133 -9.93 4.16 -5.03
CA GLN A 133 -10.10 2.93 -5.80
C GLN A 133 -9.74 1.68 -4.98
N GLN A 134 -8.71 1.76 -4.13
CA GLN A 134 -8.38 0.66 -3.24
C GLN A 134 -9.51 0.37 -2.24
N TYR A 135 -10.06 1.41 -1.60
CA TYR A 135 -11.16 1.24 -0.65
C TYR A 135 -12.48 0.86 -1.34
N LEU A 136 -12.69 1.32 -2.57
CA LEU A 136 -13.81 0.88 -3.40
C LEU A 136 -13.73 -0.64 -3.66
N LYS A 137 -12.53 -1.17 -3.95
CA LYS A 137 -12.28 -2.62 -4.04
C LYS A 137 -12.46 -3.36 -2.71
N TYR A 138 -12.54 -2.66 -1.59
CA TYR A 138 -12.93 -3.18 -0.27
C TYR A 138 -14.38 -2.89 0.10
N GLY A 139 -15.24 -2.59 -0.88
CA GLY A 139 -16.68 -2.49 -0.72
C GLY A 139 -17.20 -1.16 -0.16
N ILE A 140 -16.45 -0.05 -0.29
CA ILE A 140 -17.01 1.28 -0.08
C ILE A 140 -18.12 1.52 -1.10
N LYS A 141 -19.23 2.12 -0.64
CA LYS A 141 -20.45 2.39 -1.43
C LYS A 141 -20.54 3.86 -1.87
N ALA A 142 -19.73 4.73 -1.28
CA ALA A 142 -19.70 6.15 -1.56
C ALA A 142 -19.03 6.41 -2.92
N ASP A 143 -19.51 7.40 -3.66
CA ASP A 143 -18.81 7.97 -4.79
C ASP A 143 -17.56 8.73 -4.35
N TYR A 144 -16.74 9.16 -5.32
CA TYR A 144 -15.45 9.76 -5.03
C TYR A 144 -15.58 11.10 -4.30
N THR A 145 -16.52 11.96 -4.71
CA THR A 145 -16.74 13.28 -4.08
C THR A 145 -17.18 13.13 -2.63
N THR A 146 -18.16 12.25 -2.37
CA THR A 146 -18.61 11.92 -1.00
C THR A 146 -17.47 11.36 -0.14
N TRP A 147 -16.62 10.51 -0.73
CA TRP A 147 -15.46 9.96 -0.03
C TRP A 147 -14.41 11.04 0.26
N LEU A 148 -14.13 11.95 -0.70
CA LEU A 148 -13.20 13.07 -0.51
C LEU A 148 -13.65 13.97 0.65
N HIS A 149 -14.91 14.38 0.69
CA HIS A 149 -15.46 15.14 1.82
C HIS A 149 -15.27 14.38 3.14
N SER A 150 -15.58 13.09 3.16
CA SER A 150 -15.44 12.27 4.37
C SER A 150 -14.00 12.22 4.92
N VAL A 151 -12.98 12.26 4.05
CA VAL A 151 -11.58 12.17 4.50
C VAL A 151 -10.90 13.52 4.64
N LEU A 152 -11.30 14.55 3.89
CA LEU A 152 -10.59 15.83 3.85
C LEU A 152 -11.21 16.92 4.73
N ASP A 153 -12.54 16.93 4.94
CA ASP A 153 -13.18 18.00 5.72
C ASP A 153 -12.75 17.98 7.19
N LYS A 154 -12.66 16.77 7.76
CA LYS A 154 -12.19 16.55 9.13
C LYS A 154 -11.20 15.38 9.18
N PRO A 155 -9.92 15.66 8.97
CA PRO A 155 -8.88 14.63 9.01
C PRO A 155 -8.90 13.84 10.33
N GLY A 156 -8.96 12.51 10.21
CA GLY A 156 -9.02 11.60 11.36
C GLY A 156 -10.44 11.17 11.78
N GLU A 157 -11.50 11.85 11.33
CA GLU A 157 -12.88 11.58 11.78
C GLU A 157 -13.75 10.83 10.74
N SER A 158 -13.18 10.36 9.63
CA SER A 158 -13.94 9.71 8.57
C SER A 158 -14.65 8.44 9.06
N LYS A 159 -15.99 8.43 8.97
CA LYS A 159 -16.81 7.23 9.23
C LYS A 159 -16.83 6.26 8.04
N ILE A 160 -16.62 6.77 6.83
CA ILE A 160 -16.57 5.95 5.61
C ILE A 160 -15.24 5.19 5.55
N ASN A 161 -14.14 5.84 5.96
CA ASN A 161 -12.81 5.27 5.92
C ASN A 161 -12.00 5.63 7.17
N PRO A 162 -12.26 4.98 8.30
CA PRO A 162 -11.65 5.35 9.58
C PRO A 162 -10.13 5.09 9.64
N THR A 163 -9.59 4.24 8.75
CA THR A 163 -8.15 3.91 8.74
C THR A 163 -7.33 4.79 7.80
N PHE A 164 -7.97 5.66 7.00
CA PHE A 164 -7.25 6.47 6.01
C PHE A 164 -6.12 7.28 6.66
N TRP A 165 -6.43 8.02 7.72
CA TRP A 165 -5.49 8.92 8.35
C TRP A 165 -4.42 8.22 9.21
N GLN A 166 -4.66 7.01 9.67
CA GLN A 166 -3.63 6.19 10.32
C GLN A 166 -2.44 5.94 9.37
N ARG A 167 -2.70 6.01 8.06
CA ARG A 167 -1.76 5.73 6.96
C ARG A 167 -1.20 6.98 6.31
N HIS A 168 -1.77 8.17 6.56
CA HIS A 168 -1.45 9.38 5.79
C HIS A 168 -1.09 10.60 6.65
N PHE A 169 -1.07 10.51 7.96
CA PHE A 169 -0.42 11.49 8.83
C PHE A 169 1.09 11.23 8.85
N HIS A 170 1.77 11.56 7.73
CA HIS A 170 3.15 11.18 7.48
C HIS A 170 4.09 11.67 8.57
N GLY A 171 3.98 12.93 8.99
CA GLY A 171 4.83 13.52 10.02
C GLY A 171 4.68 12.81 11.37
N GLN A 172 3.45 12.53 11.80
CA GLN A 172 3.18 11.84 13.05
C GLN A 172 3.68 10.39 13.03
N VAL A 173 3.52 9.69 11.90
CA VAL A 173 4.01 8.33 11.74
C VAL A 173 5.54 8.30 11.84
N VAL A 174 6.24 9.15 11.08
CA VAL A 174 7.71 9.24 11.12
C VAL A 174 8.18 9.65 12.50
N GLY A 175 7.51 10.63 13.14
CA GLY A 175 7.83 11.08 14.49
C GLY A 175 7.78 9.96 15.53
N ARG A 176 6.84 9.01 15.44
CA ARG A 176 6.80 7.84 16.34
C ARG A 176 8.08 6.99 16.23
N TRP A 177 8.57 6.77 15.03
CA TRP A 177 9.79 6.01 14.78
C TRP A 177 11.03 6.77 15.25
N VAL A 178 11.10 8.09 14.98
CA VAL A 178 12.19 8.96 15.46
C VAL A 178 12.27 8.96 16.98
N ASN A 179 11.12 9.07 17.67
CA ASN A 179 11.07 9.05 19.14
C ASN A 179 11.61 7.74 19.75
N VAL A 180 11.53 6.62 19.04
CA VAL A 180 12.02 5.34 19.55
C VAL A 180 13.44 5.04 19.08
N LEU A 181 13.75 5.30 17.80
CA LEU A 181 15.03 4.90 17.21
C LEU A 181 16.10 5.99 17.24
N GLY A 182 15.72 7.28 17.27
CA GLY A 182 16.57 8.45 17.00
C GLY A 182 16.47 8.88 15.53
N ALA A 183 16.60 10.18 15.28
CA ALA A 183 16.44 10.77 13.94
C ALA A 183 17.48 10.24 12.94
N GLU A 184 18.70 9.96 13.41
CA GLU A 184 19.82 9.41 12.63
C GLU A 184 19.55 8.00 12.07
N ASN A 185 18.51 7.32 12.59
CA ASN A 185 18.13 5.97 12.18
C ASN A 185 16.85 5.95 11.31
N VAL A 186 16.35 7.13 10.95
CA VAL A 186 15.11 7.27 10.17
C VAL A 186 15.40 8.04 8.88
N THR A 187 15.04 7.44 7.76
CA THR A 187 15.17 8.06 6.43
C THR A 187 13.80 8.11 5.76
N VAL A 188 13.50 9.23 5.10
CA VAL A 188 12.28 9.46 4.33
C VAL A 188 12.66 9.74 2.89
N ILE A 189 12.15 8.95 1.94
CA ILE A 189 12.35 9.13 0.50
C ILE A 189 11.04 9.69 -0.08
N ILE A 190 11.10 10.89 -0.63
CA ILE A 190 9.96 11.51 -1.32
C ILE A 190 9.95 11.01 -2.76
N VAL A 191 8.93 10.25 -3.13
CA VAL A 191 8.83 9.61 -4.45
C VAL A 191 8.56 10.66 -5.53
N ASP A 192 9.42 10.69 -6.54
CA ASP A 192 9.27 11.51 -7.74
C ASP A 192 8.74 10.65 -8.90
N GLU A 193 7.45 10.80 -9.24
CA GLU A 193 6.81 10.05 -10.32
C GLU A 193 7.22 10.50 -11.71
N SER A 194 7.82 11.70 -11.83
CA SER A 194 8.38 12.19 -13.10
C SER A 194 9.68 11.47 -13.47
N LYS A 195 10.30 10.81 -12.47
CA LYS A 195 11.54 10.04 -12.58
C LYS A 195 11.32 8.65 -11.97
N PRO A 196 10.73 7.70 -12.72
CA PRO A 196 10.38 6.38 -12.19
C PRO A 196 11.56 5.60 -11.57
N GLU A 197 12.77 5.83 -12.08
CA GLU A 197 14.02 5.22 -11.56
C GLU A 197 14.46 5.81 -10.20
N PHE A 198 14.02 7.02 -9.86
CA PHE A 198 14.47 7.73 -8.65
C PHE A 198 14.23 6.93 -7.37
N LEU A 199 13.08 6.27 -7.27
CA LEU A 199 12.75 5.43 -6.11
C LEU A 199 13.76 4.29 -5.95
N PHE A 200 14.03 3.57 -7.03
CA PHE A 200 14.96 2.43 -7.04
C PHE A 200 16.40 2.89 -6.80
N ASP A 201 16.83 3.97 -7.44
CA ASP A 201 18.16 4.53 -7.26
C ASP A 201 18.37 5.02 -5.82
N SER A 202 17.36 5.64 -5.20
CA SER A 202 17.41 6.06 -3.80
C SER A 202 17.53 4.86 -2.85
N ILE A 203 16.82 3.77 -3.10
CA ILE A 203 16.93 2.53 -2.33
C ILE A 203 18.27 1.84 -2.58
N ASN A 204 18.76 1.79 -3.81
CA ASN A 204 20.09 1.26 -4.14
C ASN A 204 21.16 2.01 -3.35
N GLN A 205 21.14 3.35 -3.38
CA GLN A 205 22.07 4.18 -2.61
C GLN A 205 21.96 3.94 -1.10
N TYR A 206 20.73 3.84 -0.56
CA TYR A 206 20.49 3.60 0.85
C TYR A 206 21.01 2.23 1.31
N LEU A 207 20.89 1.21 0.47
CA LEU A 207 21.39 -0.14 0.68
C LEU A 207 22.90 -0.30 0.32
N GLN A 208 23.55 0.76 -0.15
CA GLN A 208 24.94 0.75 -0.65
C GLN A 208 25.13 -0.21 -1.84
N LEU A 209 24.12 -0.34 -2.67
CA LEU A 209 24.15 -1.12 -3.91
C LEU A 209 24.55 -0.25 -5.11
N PRO A 210 25.08 -0.83 -6.18
CA PRO A 210 25.32 -0.11 -7.42
C PRO A 210 24.04 0.54 -7.97
N LYS A 211 24.20 1.71 -8.62
CA LYS A 211 23.08 2.36 -9.32
C LYS A 211 22.45 1.41 -10.32
N GLY A 212 21.11 1.36 -10.34
CA GLY A 212 20.34 0.49 -11.25
C GLY A 212 20.44 -1.01 -10.93
N PHE A 213 20.94 -1.40 -9.75
CA PHE A 213 20.96 -2.80 -9.32
C PHE A 213 19.53 -3.31 -9.12
N LEU A 214 18.77 -2.71 -8.21
CA LEU A 214 17.33 -2.98 -8.11
C LEU A 214 16.60 -2.26 -9.24
N LYS A 215 15.69 -2.96 -9.89
CA LYS A 215 14.88 -2.45 -11.00
C LYS A 215 13.43 -2.85 -10.83
N ALA A 216 12.53 -2.04 -11.40
CA ALA A 216 11.13 -2.42 -11.51
C ALA A 216 11.00 -3.73 -12.29
N GLN A 217 10.19 -4.65 -11.75
CA GLN A 217 9.89 -5.90 -12.44
C GLN A 217 8.75 -5.67 -13.45
N GLU A 218 8.83 -6.31 -14.60
CA GLU A 218 7.72 -6.36 -15.56
C GLU A 218 6.62 -7.28 -15.01
N THR A 219 5.86 -6.77 -14.05
CA THR A 219 4.69 -7.48 -13.53
C THR A 219 3.43 -6.98 -14.21
N GLY A 220 2.43 -7.87 -14.34
CA GLY A 220 1.15 -7.56 -14.98
C GLY A 220 0.52 -6.27 -14.45
N SER A 221 -0.17 -5.55 -15.31
CA SER A 221 -0.64 -4.19 -15.08
C SER A 221 -1.57 -4.05 -13.85
N ASN A 222 -1.08 -3.49 -12.77
CA ASN A 222 -1.90 -2.91 -11.71
C ASN A 222 -2.51 -1.58 -12.17
N ARG A 223 -3.23 -1.57 -13.30
CA ARG A 223 -3.83 -0.36 -13.81
C ARG A 223 -4.94 0.19 -12.91
N SER A 224 -5.14 1.48 -12.99
CA SER A 224 -6.31 2.12 -12.39
C SER A 224 -7.60 1.68 -13.09
N LEU A 225 -8.71 1.65 -12.36
CA LEU A 225 -10.03 1.44 -12.92
C LEU A 225 -10.45 2.66 -13.75
N THR A 226 -11.18 2.40 -14.83
CA THR A 226 -11.85 3.44 -15.63
C THR A 226 -13.09 3.96 -14.91
N MET A 227 -13.67 5.07 -15.39
CA MET A 227 -14.90 5.62 -14.82
C MET A 227 -16.09 4.66 -14.95
N GLU A 228 -16.17 3.89 -16.04
CA GLU A 228 -17.18 2.83 -16.20
C GLU A 228 -17.04 1.73 -15.14
N GLU A 229 -15.80 1.27 -14.92
CA GLU A 229 -15.49 0.22 -13.95
C GLU A 229 -15.74 0.70 -12.52
N ILE A 230 -15.42 1.97 -12.22
CA ILE A 230 -15.73 2.61 -10.93
C ILE A 230 -17.23 2.69 -10.71
N ALA A 231 -18.00 3.18 -11.69
CA ALA A 231 -19.46 3.30 -11.60
C ALA A 231 -20.12 1.95 -11.37
N LEU A 232 -19.73 0.93 -12.13
CA LEU A 232 -20.23 -0.42 -11.98
C LEU A 232 -19.90 -1.01 -10.60
N LEU A 233 -18.67 -0.80 -10.12
CA LEU A 233 -18.25 -1.31 -8.81
C LEU A 233 -18.97 -0.61 -7.65
N ILE A 234 -19.26 0.68 -7.73
CA ILE A 234 -20.09 1.40 -6.75
C ILE A 234 -21.48 0.74 -6.66
N GLU A 235 -22.12 0.47 -7.81
CA GLU A 235 -23.43 -0.13 -7.86
C GLU A 235 -23.43 -1.59 -7.37
N LEU A 236 -22.42 -2.36 -7.69
CA LEU A 236 -22.23 -3.71 -7.13
C LEU A 236 -22.06 -3.67 -5.61
N ASN A 237 -21.25 -2.74 -5.09
CA ASN A 237 -21.06 -2.58 -3.65
C ASN A 237 -22.34 -2.19 -2.92
N LYS A 238 -23.16 -1.33 -3.51
CA LYS A 238 -24.47 -0.93 -2.94
C LYS A 238 -25.42 -2.12 -2.85
N ARG A 239 -25.43 -3.01 -3.86
CA ARG A 239 -26.34 -4.14 -4.00
C ARG A 239 -25.80 -5.45 -3.42
N PHE A 240 -24.51 -5.51 -3.06
CA PHE A 240 -23.95 -6.73 -2.48
C PHE A 240 -24.72 -7.10 -1.21
N PRO A 241 -25.26 -8.34 -1.10
CA PRO A 241 -26.10 -8.75 0.01
C PRO A 241 -25.38 -8.58 1.36
N LYS A 242 -26.07 -7.99 2.33
CA LYS A 242 -25.49 -7.68 3.65
C LYS A 242 -25.23 -8.94 4.48
N GLU A 243 -25.98 -9.99 4.25
CA GLU A 243 -25.90 -11.30 4.89
C GLU A 243 -24.71 -12.14 4.41
N ARG A 244 -24.10 -11.78 3.28
CA ARG A 244 -22.93 -12.47 2.77
C ARG A 244 -21.68 -12.07 3.52
N GLU A 245 -20.79 -13.04 3.73
CA GLU A 245 -19.53 -12.83 4.43
C GLU A 245 -18.50 -12.10 3.57
N TRP A 246 -17.51 -11.53 4.26
CA TRP A 246 -16.42 -10.81 3.58
C TRP A 246 -15.60 -11.68 2.63
N ASN A 247 -15.34 -12.94 2.97
CA ASN A 247 -14.64 -13.87 2.12
C ASN A 247 -15.35 -14.12 0.78
N GLU A 248 -16.67 -14.10 0.76
CA GLU A 248 -17.45 -14.19 -0.48
C GLU A 248 -17.29 -12.94 -1.33
N TYR A 249 -17.29 -11.75 -0.70
CA TYR A 249 -17.00 -10.51 -1.40
C TYR A 249 -15.58 -10.55 -2.03
N GLU A 250 -14.58 -11.00 -1.31
CA GLU A 250 -13.22 -11.13 -1.85
C GLU A 250 -13.18 -12.06 -3.07
N VAL A 251 -13.79 -13.21 -2.95
CA VAL A 251 -13.80 -14.20 -4.03
C VAL A 251 -14.55 -13.68 -5.26
N PHE A 252 -15.77 -13.18 -5.11
CA PHE A 252 -16.60 -12.79 -6.25
C PHE A 252 -16.21 -11.42 -6.83
N ILE A 253 -16.00 -10.44 -5.97
CA ILE A 253 -15.79 -9.06 -6.42
C ILE A 253 -14.31 -8.81 -6.69
N ARG A 254 -13.40 -9.10 -5.74
CA ARG A 254 -12.00 -8.78 -5.91
C ARG A 254 -11.29 -9.73 -6.87
N ASP A 255 -11.35 -11.03 -6.61
CA ASP A 255 -10.64 -12.03 -7.41
C ASP A 255 -11.38 -12.40 -8.70
N GLY A 256 -12.71 -12.33 -8.71
CA GLY A 256 -13.54 -12.52 -9.89
C GLY A 256 -13.61 -11.25 -10.75
N TYR A 257 -14.54 -10.37 -10.40
CA TYR A 257 -14.88 -9.18 -11.17
C TYR A 257 -13.69 -8.24 -11.41
N ILE A 258 -13.06 -7.72 -10.34
CA ILE A 258 -12.03 -6.66 -10.47
C ILE A 258 -10.80 -7.18 -11.20
N ARG A 259 -10.30 -8.34 -10.80
CA ARG A 259 -9.13 -8.94 -11.44
C ARG A 259 -9.38 -9.18 -12.92
N ARG A 260 -10.55 -9.74 -13.26
CA ARG A 260 -10.89 -10.00 -14.66
C ARG A 260 -10.91 -8.73 -15.51
N LEU A 261 -11.52 -7.66 -15.01
CA LEU A 261 -11.52 -6.37 -15.70
C LEU A 261 -10.11 -5.81 -15.88
N THR A 262 -9.32 -5.78 -14.80
CA THR A 262 -7.97 -5.19 -14.87
C THR A 262 -7.04 -5.94 -15.81
N ASP A 263 -7.20 -7.25 -15.91
CA ASP A 263 -6.30 -8.11 -16.71
C ASP A 263 -6.75 -8.23 -18.17
N HIS A 264 -8.04 -8.11 -18.48
CA HIS A 264 -8.58 -8.42 -19.80
C HIS A 264 -9.25 -7.26 -20.53
N VAL A 265 -9.73 -6.23 -19.82
CA VAL A 265 -10.28 -5.04 -20.48
C VAL A 265 -9.15 -4.05 -20.77
N LYS A 266 -8.95 -3.71 -22.04
CA LYS A 266 -8.09 -2.59 -22.43
C LYS A 266 -8.92 -1.31 -22.42
N PRO A 267 -8.60 -0.31 -21.57
CA PRO A 267 -9.31 0.96 -21.59
C PRO A 267 -9.21 1.63 -22.95
N SER A 268 -10.33 2.12 -23.46
CA SER A 268 -10.36 3.01 -24.64
C SER A 268 -10.03 4.45 -24.24
N ALA A 269 -9.76 5.31 -25.20
CA ALA A 269 -9.57 6.74 -24.96
C ALA A 269 -10.80 7.38 -24.28
N ASP A 270 -12.01 6.87 -24.59
CA ASP A 270 -13.28 7.36 -24.10
C ASP A 270 -13.70 6.79 -22.73
N SER A 271 -12.96 5.80 -22.21
CA SER A 271 -13.29 5.13 -20.92
C SER A 271 -13.23 6.05 -19.70
N GLY A 272 -12.70 7.26 -19.85
CA GLY A 272 -12.54 8.26 -18.80
C GLY A 272 -11.58 7.83 -17.69
N ARG A 273 -10.92 8.81 -17.08
CA ARG A 273 -10.08 8.63 -15.90
C ARG A 273 -10.67 9.39 -14.74
N LEU A 274 -10.45 8.89 -13.54
CA LEU A 274 -10.85 9.59 -12.34
C LEU A 274 -10.09 10.91 -12.23
N THR A 275 -10.83 12.02 -12.18
CA THR A 275 -10.33 13.38 -11.94
C THR A 275 -10.62 13.79 -10.52
N THR A 276 -9.86 14.74 -9.99
CA THR A 276 -10.01 15.24 -8.62
C THR A 276 -10.48 16.70 -8.67
N PRO A 277 -11.56 17.06 -7.95
CA PRO A 277 -12.02 18.44 -7.88
C PRO A 277 -10.96 19.37 -7.32
N GLN A 278 -10.90 20.64 -7.82
CA GLN A 278 -9.89 21.62 -7.41
C GLN A 278 -9.87 21.84 -5.89
N TRP A 279 -11.05 21.94 -5.25
CA TRP A 279 -11.12 22.11 -3.80
C TRP A 279 -10.42 20.98 -3.02
N ALA A 280 -10.48 19.75 -3.53
CA ALA A 280 -9.83 18.60 -2.90
C ALA A 280 -8.32 18.60 -3.16
N ILE A 281 -7.88 19.11 -4.32
CA ILE A 281 -6.45 19.34 -4.61
C ILE A 281 -5.89 20.37 -3.64
N ASP A 282 -6.56 21.50 -3.48
CA ASP A 282 -6.15 22.59 -2.60
C ASP A 282 -6.09 22.11 -1.14
N LYS A 283 -7.14 21.42 -0.68
CA LYS A 283 -7.19 20.87 0.68
C LYS A 283 -6.12 19.80 0.91
N GLY A 284 -5.89 18.95 -0.08
CA GLY A 284 -4.85 17.93 -0.03
C GLY A 284 -3.44 18.55 0.04
N ASN A 285 -3.18 19.63 -0.68
CA ASN A 285 -1.92 20.38 -0.62
C ASN A 285 -1.77 21.15 0.71
N GLU A 286 -2.84 21.71 1.28
CA GLU A 286 -2.84 22.32 2.62
C GLU A 286 -2.38 21.29 3.68
N ILE A 287 -2.96 20.10 3.64
CA ILE A 287 -2.58 19.00 4.54
C ILE A 287 -1.15 18.51 4.22
N GLY A 288 -0.79 18.51 2.95
CA GLY A 288 0.59 18.24 2.49
C GLY A 288 1.60 19.19 3.12
N ALA A 289 1.29 20.48 3.19
CA ALA A 289 2.12 21.50 3.83
C ALA A 289 2.26 21.26 5.34
N GLN A 290 1.22 20.77 6.01
CA GLN A 290 1.31 20.36 7.42
C GLN A 290 2.23 19.15 7.56
N ASN A 291 2.01 18.08 6.78
CA ASN A 291 2.86 16.89 6.79
C ASN A 291 4.34 17.23 6.54
N LYS A 292 4.61 18.15 5.60
CA LYS A 292 5.96 18.65 5.29
C LYS A 292 6.61 19.30 6.52
N ARG A 293 5.91 20.23 7.19
CA ARG A 293 6.42 20.87 8.42
C ARG A 293 6.71 19.86 9.51
N GLU A 294 5.79 18.92 9.73
CA GLU A 294 5.95 17.87 10.73
C GLU A 294 7.13 16.94 10.41
N LEU A 295 7.30 16.53 9.14
CA LEU A 295 8.42 15.71 8.70
C LEU A 295 9.77 16.40 8.93
N VAL A 296 9.89 17.67 8.54
CA VAL A 296 11.10 18.47 8.79
C VAL A 296 11.41 18.56 10.28
N ALA A 297 10.38 18.80 11.11
CA ALA A 297 10.52 18.90 12.56
C ALA A 297 10.99 17.60 13.23
N THR A 298 10.83 16.44 12.59
CA THR A 298 11.33 15.16 13.13
C THR A 298 12.85 15.06 13.13
N GLY A 299 13.55 15.83 12.30
CA GLY A 299 14.99 15.73 12.09
C GLY A 299 15.44 14.47 11.32
N ALA A 300 14.53 13.66 10.82
CA ALA A 300 14.85 12.50 9.99
C ALA A 300 15.55 12.92 8.69
N LYS A 301 16.40 12.04 8.15
CA LYS A 301 17.04 12.28 6.85
C LYS A 301 15.99 12.25 5.74
N ILE A 302 15.93 13.31 4.93
CA ILE A 302 15.01 13.41 3.79
C ILE A 302 15.81 13.29 2.49
N ILE A 303 15.34 12.45 1.57
CA ILE A 303 15.87 12.26 0.22
C ILE A 303 14.77 12.60 -0.78
N GLY A 304 15.07 13.42 -1.76
CA GLY A 304 14.11 13.90 -2.76
C GLY A 304 13.52 15.27 -2.43
N ASP A 305 12.58 15.69 -3.26
CA ASP A 305 11.98 17.03 -3.19
C ASP A 305 10.81 17.05 -2.20
N ILE A 306 11.07 17.60 -1.00
CA ILE A 306 10.03 17.73 0.04
C ILE A 306 8.95 18.77 -0.32
N ASP A 307 9.26 19.74 -1.18
CA ASP A 307 8.32 20.76 -1.60
C ASP A 307 7.20 20.16 -2.48
N SER A 308 7.47 19.02 -3.11
CA SER A 308 6.44 18.30 -3.85
C SER A 308 5.26 17.84 -2.99
N LEU A 309 5.38 17.78 -1.66
CA LEU A 309 4.30 17.34 -0.77
C LEU A 309 3.13 18.33 -0.72
N ASP A 310 3.37 19.61 -0.97
CA ASP A 310 2.37 20.69 -0.90
C ASP A 310 2.13 21.42 -2.24
N THR A 311 2.81 20.98 -3.31
CA THR A 311 2.68 21.57 -4.65
C THR A 311 2.22 20.56 -5.70
N ALA A 312 1.71 19.41 -5.27
CA ALA A 312 1.37 18.30 -6.16
C ALA A 312 0.16 18.66 -7.05
N LYS A 313 0.27 18.26 -8.33
CA LYS A 313 -0.80 18.37 -9.33
C LYS A 313 -1.27 16.99 -9.76
N VAL A 314 -2.57 16.89 -10.01
CA VAL A 314 -3.22 15.69 -10.58
C VAL A 314 -4.23 16.13 -11.63
N PRO A 315 -4.75 15.25 -12.48
CA PRO A 315 -5.83 15.59 -13.39
C PRO A 315 -7.03 16.19 -12.63
N GLU A 316 -7.31 17.46 -12.93
CA GLU A 316 -8.35 18.25 -12.29
C GLU A 316 -9.70 18.03 -12.99
N GLY A 317 -10.77 18.06 -12.24
CA GLY A 317 -12.14 18.06 -12.72
C GLY A 317 -13.11 17.33 -11.79
N GLU A 318 -14.40 17.62 -11.98
CA GLU A 318 -15.45 16.86 -11.31
C GLU A 318 -15.54 15.43 -11.86
N PRO A 319 -15.66 14.39 -11.00
CA PRO A 319 -15.83 13.01 -11.45
C PRO A 319 -17.11 12.85 -12.26
N LYS A 320 -17.01 12.41 -13.51
CA LYS A 320 -18.16 12.18 -14.39
C LYS A 320 -18.43 10.69 -14.49
N TYR A 321 -19.49 10.24 -13.84
CA TYR A 321 -19.93 8.86 -13.91
C TYR A 321 -20.78 8.64 -15.15
N PRO A 322 -20.51 7.60 -15.97
CA PRO A 322 -21.32 7.33 -17.15
C PRO A 322 -22.69 6.72 -16.75
N ASP A 323 -23.73 7.09 -17.48
CA ASP A 323 -25.08 6.51 -17.33
C ASP A 323 -25.20 5.13 -17.97
N LYS A 324 -24.25 4.76 -18.83
CA LYS A 324 -24.22 3.48 -19.55
C LYS A 324 -22.84 2.84 -19.41
N ILE A 325 -22.85 1.53 -19.27
CA ILE A 325 -21.62 0.73 -19.23
C ILE A 325 -21.48 0.00 -20.56
N SER A 326 -20.28 -0.02 -21.10
CA SER A 326 -20.01 -0.70 -22.38
C SER A 326 -20.18 -2.22 -22.26
N ILE A 327 -20.67 -2.83 -23.34
CA ILE A 327 -20.90 -4.29 -23.38
C ILE A 327 -19.64 -5.08 -23.06
N PRO A 328 -18.44 -4.73 -23.58
CA PRO A 328 -17.21 -5.47 -23.23
C PRO A 328 -16.92 -5.48 -21.72
N VAL A 329 -17.12 -4.35 -21.02
CA VAL A 329 -16.90 -4.26 -19.56
C VAL A 329 -17.87 -5.19 -18.82
N ILE A 330 -19.14 -5.21 -19.21
CA ILE A 330 -20.14 -6.09 -18.59
C ILE A 330 -19.81 -7.56 -18.88
N ALA A 331 -19.49 -7.89 -20.13
CA ALA A 331 -19.17 -9.27 -20.53
C ALA A 331 -17.96 -9.83 -19.76
N GLU A 332 -16.88 -9.07 -19.65
CA GLU A 332 -15.71 -9.48 -18.87
C GLU A 332 -15.99 -9.57 -17.37
N ALA A 333 -16.84 -8.69 -16.84
CA ALA A 333 -17.31 -8.78 -15.47
C ALA A 333 -18.05 -10.10 -15.19
N MET A 334 -18.98 -10.48 -16.07
CA MET A 334 -19.73 -11.74 -15.96
C MET A 334 -18.82 -12.97 -16.06
N ILE A 335 -17.87 -12.98 -16.99
CA ILE A 335 -16.87 -14.05 -17.11
C ILE A 335 -16.01 -14.16 -15.84
N GLY A 336 -15.70 -13.03 -15.20
CA GLY A 336 -15.00 -13.02 -13.91
C GLY A 336 -15.76 -13.75 -12.80
N PHE A 337 -17.09 -13.57 -12.72
CA PHE A 337 -17.94 -14.30 -11.79
C PHE A 337 -18.00 -15.80 -12.11
N ASP A 338 -18.20 -16.15 -13.39
CA ASP A 338 -18.30 -17.55 -13.84
C ASP A 338 -17.03 -18.35 -13.48
N LYS A 339 -15.85 -17.84 -13.85
CA LYS A 339 -14.58 -18.48 -13.51
C LYS A 339 -14.39 -18.70 -12.02
N THR A 340 -14.90 -17.82 -11.21
CA THR A 340 -14.85 -17.94 -9.75
C THR A 340 -15.80 -19.02 -9.25
N LEU A 341 -16.99 -19.11 -9.83
CA LEU A 341 -17.98 -20.16 -9.53
C LEU A 341 -17.43 -21.54 -9.91
N VAL A 342 -16.91 -21.71 -11.11
CA VAL A 342 -16.35 -22.99 -11.59
C VAL A 342 -15.19 -23.45 -10.73
N LYS A 343 -14.31 -22.53 -10.29
CA LYS A 343 -13.21 -22.88 -9.39
C LYS A 343 -13.66 -23.37 -8.03
N ARG A 344 -14.78 -22.84 -7.52
CA ARG A 344 -15.33 -23.16 -6.18
C ARG A 344 -16.28 -24.34 -6.21
N PHE A 345 -17.00 -24.51 -7.34
CA PHE A 345 -17.96 -25.58 -7.60
C PHE A 345 -17.59 -26.26 -8.92
N PRO A 346 -16.72 -27.29 -8.92
CA PRO A 346 -16.39 -28.04 -10.13
C PRO A 346 -17.67 -28.56 -10.79
N LEU A 347 -17.76 -28.50 -12.13
CA LEU A 347 -18.95 -28.81 -12.93
C LEU A 347 -19.59 -30.20 -12.68
N GLY A 348 -18.92 -31.11 -11.99
CA GLY A 348 -19.48 -32.39 -11.54
C GLY A 348 -20.61 -32.29 -10.51
N TRP A 349 -20.78 -31.11 -9.89
CA TRP A 349 -21.84 -30.87 -8.89
C TRP A 349 -23.21 -30.54 -9.51
N VAL A 350 -23.24 -30.16 -10.78
CA VAL A 350 -24.48 -29.77 -11.49
C VAL A 350 -25.21 -30.96 -12.08
N GLN A 351 -24.61 -32.16 -12.09
CA GLN A 351 -25.21 -33.36 -12.71
C GLN A 351 -25.93 -34.29 -11.72
N GLU A 352 -25.94 -34.02 -10.42
CA GLU A 352 -26.50 -34.94 -9.41
C GLU A 352 -27.65 -34.36 -8.56
N ASN A 353 -28.31 -33.27 -9.00
CA ASN A 353 -29.56 -32.82 -8.33
C ASN A 353 -30.69 -32.54 -9.34
#